data_166f926710570e6d3a3eaadd6b9f5f1d
#
_entry.id   166f926710570e6d3a3eaadd6b9f5f1d
#
_cell.length_a   1.000
_cell.length_b   1.000
_cell.length_c   1.000
_cell.angle_alpha   90.00
_cell.angle_beta   90.00
_cell.angle_gamma   90.00
#
_symmetry.space_group_name_H-M   'P 1'
#
loop_
_entity.id
_entity.type
_entity.pdbx_description
1 polymer ?
#
loop_
_entity_poly.entity_id
_entity_poly.type
_entity_poly.pdbx_seq_one_letter_code
_entity_poly.pdbx_strand_id
1 'polypeptide(L)'
;MQTVKLNTGIEMPLLGFGVFQMTDAAECERAVIDAIDAGYRLIDTAASYQNETQVGNALKQTGIARNELFVTTKLWLQDTHYEGAKAQFERSLNRLQLDYVDLYLIHQPYGDVHGAWRAMEELQQAGKIRAIGVCNFHPDRLADLIAFNHVVPAVNQIEVNPFNQQLQAVPWNQSRGIQPEAWAPFAEGKNGLFQHPVLTAIGQKYGKSVGQVVLRWIFQRGIVSLAKSVRKERMEENINILDFELSGEDMLQIAALDTATSAFFSHRDPAMVEWLTGRKLDV
;
A
#
# COMPACT_ATOMS: atom_id res chain seq x y z
N MET A 1 -7.61 -1.29 -16.40
CA MET A 1 -6.61 -1.67 -15.38
C MET A 1 -6.92 -3.06 -14.90
N GLN A 2 -5.91 -3.92 -14.65
CA GLN A 2 -6.16 -5.24 -14.08
C GLN A 2 -6.41 -5.13 -12.58
N THR A 3 -7.31 -5.98 -12.07
CA THR A 3 -7.75 -6.00 -10.67
C THR A 3 -7.53 -7.37 -10.05
N VAL A 4 -7.57 -7.42 -8.74
CA VAL A 4 -7.66 -8.63 -7.94
C VAL A 4 -8.92 -8.57 -7.09
N LYS A 5 -9.63 -9.69 -6.98
CA LYS A 5 -10.81 -9.79 -6.13
C LYS A 5 -10.39 -10.06 -4.68
N LEU A 6 -10.72 -9.15 -3.77
CA LEU A 6 -10.48 -9.31 -2.35
C LEU A 6 -11.44 -10.33 -1.72
N ASN A 7 -11.14 -10.80 -0.50
CA ASN A 7 -12.01 -11.73 0.24
C ASN A 7 -13.40 -11.13 0.58
N THR A 8 -13.54 -9.81 0.51
CA THR A 8 -14.83 -9.10 0.61
C THR A 8 -15.65 -9.12 -0.68
N GLY A 9 -15.08 -9.61 -1.79
CA GLY A 9 -15.72 -9.64 -3.10
C GLY A 9 -15.52 -8.37 -3.95
N ILE A 10 -14.89 -7.31 -3.41
CA ILE A 10 -14.61 -6.08 -4.18
C ILE A 10 -13.34 -6.25 -5.03
N GLU A 11 -13.32 -5.55 -6.16
CA GLU A 11 -12.18 -5.52 -7.07
C GLU A 11 -11.20 -4.40 -6.67
N MET A 12 -9.92 -4.76 -6.48
CA MET A 12 -8.84 -3.83 -6.15
C MET A 12 -7.85 -3.76 -7.31
N PRO A 13 -7.49 -2.56 -7.82
CA PRO A 13 -6.46 -2.44 -8.85
C PRO A 13 -5.11 -2.99 -8.39
N LEU A 14 -4.40 -3.72 -9.28
CA LEU A 14 -3.09 -4.29 -8.97
C LEU A 14 -1.95 -3.26 -8.99
N LEU A 15 -2.19 -2.08 -9.57
CA LEU A 15 -1.25 -0.95 -9.57
C LEU A 15 -1.90 0.25 -8.92
N GLY A 16 -1.27 0.77 -7.87
CA GLY A 16 -1.74 1.92 -7.12
C GLY A 16 -0.69 3.04 -7.06
N PHE A 17 -1.18 4.22 -6.75
CA PHE A 17 -0.39 5.43 -6.57
C PHE A 17 -0.35 5.82 -5.09
N GLY A 18 0.86 5.85 -4.51
CA GLY A 18 1.08 6.25 -3.12
C GLY A 18 1.52 7.70 -3.02
N VAL A 19 1.09 8.40 -1.96
CA VAL A 19 1.41 9.81 -1.72
C VAL A 19 2.29 10.05 -0.49
N PHE A 20 2.94 9.02 0.03
CA PHE A 20 3.88 9.18 1.16
C PHE A 20 4.99 10.16 0.82
N GLN A 21 5.39 11.03 1.78
CA GLN A 21 6.40 12.09 1.61
C GLN A 21 6.04 13.19 0.58
N MET A 22 4.78 13.37 0.23
CA MET A 22 4.32 14.54 -0.50
C MET A 22 3.83 15.59 0.49
N THR A 23 4.74 16.47 0.93
CA THR A 23 4.49 17.46 1.99
C THR A 23 4.07 18.83 1.44
N ASP A 24 4.40 19.15 0.19
CA ASP A 24 3.90 20.33 -0.48
C ASP A 24 2.46 20.08 -0.99
N ALA A 25 1.54 20.96 -0.58
CA ALA A 25 0.12 20.78 -0.85
C ALA A 25 -0.20 20.82 -2.36
N ALA A 26 0.36 21.78 -3.08
CA ALA A 26 0.12 21.96 -4.51
C ALA A 26 0.75 20.81 -5.32
N GLU A 27 1.94 20.35 -4.92
CA GLU A 27 2.58 19.19 -5.55
C GLU A 27 1.76 17.93 -5.32
N CYS A 28 1.24 17.70 -4.11
CA CYS A 28 0.43 16.54 -3.79
C CYS A 28 -0.86 16.51 -4.63
N GLU A 29 -1.62 17.61 -4.66
CA GLU A 29 -2.84 17.71 -5.47
C GLU A 29 -2.56 17.46 -6.95
N ARG A 30 -1.56 18.15 -7.53
CA ARG A 30 -1.17 17.95 -8.92
C ARG A 30 -0.76 16.50 -9.19
N ALA A 31 0.07 15.88 -8.32
CA ALA A 31 0.56 14.52 -8.52
C ALA A 31 -0.57 13.49 -8.51
N VAL A 32 -1.59 13.65 -7.66
CA VAL A 32 -2.76 12.78 -7.64
C VAL A 32 -3.59 12.94 -8.91
N ILE A 33 -3.79 14.18 -9.40
CA ILE A 33 -4.50 14.44 -10.66
C ILE A 33 -3.73 13.80 -11.82
N ASP A 34 -2.43 14.05 -11.93
CA ASP A 34 -1.57 13.48 -12.99
C ASP A 34 -1.58 11.94 -12.96
N ALA A 35 -1.59 11.32 -11.79
CA ALA A 35 -1.69 9.88 -11.66
C ALA A 35 -3.04 9.34 -12.17
N ILE A 36 -4.14 9.99 -11.82
CA ILE A 36 -5.49 9.61 -12.29
C ILE A 36 -5.60 9.79 -13.81
N ASP A 37 -5.05 10.87 -14.35
CA ASP A 37 -4.97 11.14 -15.79
C ASP A 37 -4.13 10.08 -16.52
N ALA A 38 -3.02 9.62 -15.90
CA ALA A 38 -2.20 8.53 -16.42
C ALA A 38 -2.91 7.17 -16.37
N GLY A 39 -4.06 7.06 -15.70
CA GLY A 39 -4.89 5.86 -15.65
C GLY A 39 -4.91 5.13 -14.30
N TYR A 40 -4.24 5.63 -13.26
CA TYR A 40 -4.37 5.05 -11.92
C TYR A 40 -5.79 5.21 -11.39
N ARG A 41 -6.25 4.20 -10.65
CA ARG A 41 -7.56 4.20 -10.00
C ARG A 41 -7.48 3.83 -8.51
N LEU A 42 -6.35 3.32 -8.03
CA LEU A 42 -6.04 3.11 -6.63
C LEU A 42 -5.14 4.24 -6.14
N ILE A 43 -5.62 5.00 -5.14
CA ILE A 43 -4.88 6.09 -4.47
C ILE A 43 -4.71 5.71 -3.00
N ASP A 44 -3.47 5.65 -2.55
CA ASP A 44 -3.09 5.27 -1.19
C ASP A 44 -2.53 6.47 -0.43
N THR A 45 -3.21 6.85 0.64
CA THR A 45 -2.79 7.85 1.62
C THR A 45 -2.81 7.28 3.04
N ALA A 46 -2.59 8.12 4.04
CA ALA A 46 -2.72 7.79 5.46
C ALA A 46 -2.89 9.07 6.29
N ALA A 47 -3.54 8.97 7.45
CA ALA A 47 -3.63 10.08 8.38
C ALA A 47 -2.24 10.63 8.76
N SER A 48 -1.26 9.73 8.99
CA SER A 48 0.11 10.11 9.34
C SER A 48 0.90 10.80 8.23
N TYR A 49 0.43 10.79 6.97
CA TYR A 49 1.08 11.52 5.88
C TYR A 49 0.71 13.00 5.88
N GLN A 50 -0.35 13.36 6.61
CA GLN A 50 -0.84 14.74 6.77
C GLN A 50 -1.21 15.42 5.44
N ASN A 51 -1.61 14.61 4.44
CA ASN A 51 -1.98 15.06 3.10
C ASN A 51 -3.36 14.56 2.62
N GLU A 52 -4.18 14.02 3.52
CA GLU A 52 -5.52 13.53 3.17
C GLU A 52 -6.41 14.63 2.57
N THR A 53 -6.28 15.88 3.06
CA THR A 53 -7.04 17.04 2.51
C THR A 53 -6.65 17.30 1.06
N GLN A 54 -5.37 17.26 0.73
CA GLN A 54 -4.87 17.44 -0.64
C GLN A 54 -5.33 16.33 -1.57
N VAL A 55 -5.29 15.09 -1.07
CA VAL A 55 -5.85 13.95 -1.82
C VAL A 55 -7.34 14.16 -2.09
N GLY A 56 -8.13 14.53 -1.07
CA GLY A 56 -9.56 14.82 -1.22
C GLY A 56 -9.85 15.93 -2.24
N ASN A 57 -9.09 17.04 -2.18
CA ASN A 57 -9.18 18.13 -3.15
C ASN A 57 -8.90 17.65 -4.58
N ALA A 58 -7.84 16.86 -4.76
CA ALA A 58 -7.47 16.31 -6.07
C ALA A 58 -8.56 15.38 -6.62
N LEU A 59 -9.05 14.43 -5.81
CA LEU A 59 -10.11 13.50 -6.22
C LEU A 59 -11.34 14.25 -6.72
N LYS A 60 -11.75 15.33 -6.03
CA LYS A 60 -12.88 16.15 -6.42
C LYS A 60 -12.66 16.89 -7.75
N GLN A 61 -11.41 17.32 -8.01
CA GLN A 61 -11.07 18.06 -9.24
C GLN A 61 -11.02 17.19 -10.47
N THR A 62 -10.74 15.89 -10.37
CA THR A 62 -10.61 14.99 -11.52
C THR A 62 -11.93 14.74 -12.26
N GLY A 63 -13.07 14.94 -11.61
CA GLY A 63 -14.39 14.64 -12.18
C GLY A 63 -14.68 13.15 -12.40
N ILE A 64 -13.77 12.26 -11.99
CA ILE A 64 -13.98 10.80 -12.06
C ILE A 64 -15.01 10.40 -11.02
N ALA A 65 -15.94 9.53 -11.42
CA ALA A 65 -16.97 9.07 -10.50
C ALA A 65 -16.36 8.30 -9.31
N ARG A 66 -16.83 8.57 -8.07
CA ARG A 66 -16.26 7.99 -6.85
C ARG A 66 -16.16 6.47 -6.87
N ASN A 67 -17.11 5.80 -7.48
CA ASN A 67 -17.14 4.34 -7.61
C ASN A 67 -16.16 3.77 -8.65
N GLU A 68 -15.53 4.61 -9.45
CA GLU A 68 -14.43 4.24 -10.34
C GLU A 68 -13.06 4.33 -9.67
N LEU A 69 -13.00 4.92 -8.47
CA LEU A 69 -11.78 5.10 -7.70
C LEU A 69 -11.76 4.13 -6.52
N PHE A 70 -10.58 3.62 -6.21
CA PHE A 70 -10.27 2.83 -5.02
C PHE A 70 -9.37 3.68 -4.11
N VAL A 71 -9.90 4.10 -2.97
CA VAL A 71 -9.20 5.01 -2.05
C VAL A 71 -8.87 4.29 -0.76
N THR A 72 -7.58 4.29 -0.41
CA THR A 72 -7.05 3.73 0.84
C THR A 72 -6.58 4.84 1.76
N THR A 73 -6.95 4.76 3.04
CA THR A 73 -6.28 5.50 4.12
C THR A 73 -6.00 4.59 5.32
N LYS A 74 -5.26 5.11 6.33
CA LYS A 74 -4.71 4.26 7.38
C LYS A 74 -4.86 4.93 8.75
N LEU A 75 -5.23 4.10 9.75
CA LEU A 75 -5.29 4.43 11.17
C LEU A 75 -3.88 4.60 11.73
N TRP A 76 -3.58 5.78 12.27
CA TRP A 76 -2.28 6.00 12.89
C TRP A 76 -2.23 5.44 14.32
N LEU A 77 -1.04 5.08 14.72
CA LEU A 77 -0.71 4.38 15.95
C LEU A 77 -1.28 5.00 17.23
N GLN A 78 -1.29 6.33 17.35
CA GLN A 78 -1.79 7.02 18.56
C GLN A 78 -3.27 6.78 18.84
N ASP A 79 -4.04 6.46 17.80
CA ASP A 79 -5.47 6.19 17.87
C ASP A 79 -5.80 4.69 17.69
N THR A 80 -4.79 3.80 17.73
CA THR A 80 -4.98 2.36 17.60
C THR A 80 -5.59 1.79 18.89
N HIS A 81 -6.88 2.05 19.07
CA HIS A 81 -7.79 1.51 20.07
C HIS A 81 -9.24 1.75 19.60
N TYR A 82 -10.22 1.13 20.25
CA TYR A 82 -11.60 1.10 19.76
C TYR A 82 -12.20 2.49 19.48
N GLU A 83 -12.20 3.40 20.47
CA GLU A 83 -12.77 4.74 20.29
C GLU A 83 -11.89 5.63 19.38
N GLY A 84 -10.58 5.50 19.49
CA GLY A 84 -9.63 6.23 18.66
C GLY A 84 -9.79 5.89 17.18
N ALA A 85 -9.96 4.61 16.85
CA ALA A 85 -10.14 4.17 15.47
C ALA A 85 -11.38 4.78 14.82
N LYS A 86 -12.52 4.85 15.56
CA LYS A 86 -13.74 5.52 15.08
C LYS A 86 -13.53 7.02 14.89
N ALA A 87 -12.96 7.67 15.89
CA ALA A 87 -12.75 9.11 15.87
C ALA A 87 -11.78 9.53 14.75
N GLN A 88 -10.67 8.82 14.58
CA GLN A 88 -9.72 9.12 13.50
C GLN A 88 -10.31 8.82 12.13
N PHE A 89 -11.09 7.76 11.97
CA PHE A 89 -11.75 7.45 10.72
C PHE A 89 -12.67 8.58 10.26
N GLU A 90 -13.49 9.14 11.16
CA GLU A 90 -14.34 10.29 10.84
C GLU A 90 -13.51 11.53 10.46
N ARG A 91 -12.37 11.78 11.13
CA ARG A 91 -11.45 12.85 10.74
C ARG A 91 -10.88 12.63 9.33
N SER A 92 -10.49 11.38 9.02
CA SER A 92 -9.99 11.02 7.69
C SER A 92 -11.05 11.21 6.61
N LEU A 93 -12.30 10.79 6.82
CA LEU A 93 -13.40 11.02 5.88
C LEU A 93 -13.62 12.51 5.63
N ASN A 94 -13.60 13.33 6.70
CA ASN A 94 -13.77 14.79 6.57
C ASN A 94 -12.63 15.43 5.77
N ARG A 95 -11.37 15.03 5.99
CA ARG A 95 -10.20 15.53 5.25
C ARG A 95 -10.25 15.09 3.78
N LEU A 96 -10.57 13.83 3.53
CA LEU A 96 -10.74 13.28 2.19
C LEU A 96 -11.98 13.82 1.47
N GLN A 97 -12.94 14.41 2.18
CA GLN A 97 -14.24 14.88 1.66
C GLN A 97 -15.03 13.73 1.01
N LEU A 98 -15.02 12.56 1.65
CA LEU A 98 -15.65 11.34 1.18
C LEU A 98 -16.69 10.82 2.18
N ASP A 99 -17.69 10.10 1.68
CA ASP A 99 -18.71 9.43 2.50
C ASP A 99 -18.26 8.01 2.93
N TYR A 100 -17.32 7.42 2.19
CA TYR A 100 -16.75 6.10 2.45
C TYR A 100 -15.34 5.98 1.88
N VAL A 101 -14.56 5.00 2.39
CA VAL A 101 -13.30 4.57 1.76
C VAL A 101 -13.41 3.12 1.28
N ASP A 102 -12.60 2.76 0.28
CA ASP A 102 -12.57 1.38 -0.24
C ASP A 102 -11.76 0.47 0.67
N LEU A 103 -10.67 0.98 1.25
CA LEU A 103 -9.81 0.22 2.15
C LEU A 103 -9.35 1.10 3.32
N TYR A 104 -9.51 0.58 4.54
CA TYR A 104 -8.97 1.19 5.76
C TYR A 104 -8.01 0.22 6.44
N LEU A 105 -6.79 0.68 6.73
CA LEU A 105 -5.72 -0.16 7.25
C LEU A 105 -5.27 0.28 8.65
N ILE A 106 -5.01 -0.67 9.57
CA ILE A 106 -4.18 -0.38 10.75
C ILE A 106 -2.75 -0.19 10.26
N HIS A 107 -2.17 1.02 10.43
CA HIS A 107 -0.90 1.40 9.82
C HIS A 107 0.31 0.72 10.45
N GLN A 108 0.26 0.45 11.76
CA GLN A 108 1.35 -0.17 12.52
C GLN A 108 0.84 -1.31 13.40
N PRO A 109 1.61 -2.39 13.57
CA PRO A 109 1.15 -3.59 14.31
C PRO A 109 1.25 -3.43 15.84
N TYR A 110 0.95 -2.23 16.37
CA TYR A 110 1.12 -1.90 17.78
C TYR A 110 -0.15 -1.28 18.39
N GLY A 111 -0.20 -1.21 19.72
CA GLY A 111 -1.34 -0.66 20.46
C GLY A 111 -2.45 -1.69 20.69
N ASP A 112 -3.66 -1.21 20.99
CA ASP A 112 -4.84 -2.07 21.11
C ASP A 112 -5.42 -2.41 19.73
N VAL A 113 -4.65 -3.23 19.00
CA VAL A 113 -5.00 -3.66 17.63
C VAL A 113 -6.37 -4.35 17.58
N HIS A 114 -6.68 -5.20 18.57
CA HIS A 114 -7.96 -5.92 18.60
C HIS A 114 -9.15 -4.99 18.88
N GLY A 115 -8.98 -3.98 19.74
CA GLY A 115 -9.99 -2.94 19.93
C GLY A 115 -10.22 -2.12 18.68
N ALA A 116 -9.16 -1.66 18.04
CA ALA A 116 -9.24 -0.94 16.77
C ALA A 116 -9.88 -1.79 15.66
N TRP A 117 -9.53 -3.08 15.58
CA TRP A 117 -10.10 -3.99 14.58
C TRP A 117 -11.62 -4.14 14.74
N ARG A 118 -12.12 -4.34 15.97
CA ARG A 118 -13.57 -4.41 16.23
C ARG A 118 -14.29 -3.11 15.83
N ALA A 119 -13.70 -1.96 16.08
CA ALA A 119 -14.24 -0.69 15.61
C ALA A 119 -14.31 -0.62 14.07
N MET A 120 -13.28 -1.11 13.38
CA MET A 120 -13.25 -1.16 11.92
C MET A 120 -14.28 -2.16 11.36
N GLU A 121 -14.52 -3.30 12.01
CA GLU A 121 -15.60 -4.24 11.65
C GLU A 121 -16.98 -3.57 11.71
N GLU A 122 -17.25 -2.78 12.73
CA GLU A 122 -18.50 -2.02 12.85
C GLU A 122 -18.65 -0.94 11.78
N LEU A 123 -17.58 -0.20 11.48
CA LEU A 123 -17.57 0.79 10.41
C LEU A 123 -17.77 0.14 9.02
N GLN A 124 -17.24 -1.05 8.82
CA GLN A 124 -17.47 -1.84 7.60
C GLN A 124 -18.93 -2.29 7.51
N GLN A 125 -19.51 -2.81 8.59
CA GLN A 125 -20.93 -3.18 8.64
C GLN A 125 -21.86 -1.99 8.39
N ALA A 126 -21.46 -0.80 8.83
CA ALA A 126 -22.18 0.45 8.60
C ALA A 126 -22.03 0.98 7.15
N GLY A 127 -21.25 0.30 6.29
CA GLY A 127 -21.02 0.69 4.91
C GLY A 127 -20.06 1.89 4.72
N LYS A 128 -19.38 2.31 5.77
CA LYS A 128 -18.40 3.41 5.73
C LYS A 128 -17.05 2.95 5.16
N ILE A 129 -16.74 1.66 5.26
CA ILE A 129 -15.53 1.04 4.75
C ILE A 129 -15.92 -0.18 3.92
N ARG A 130 -15.39 -0.34 2.71
CA ARG A 130 -15.70 -1.51 1.86
C ARG A 130 -14.83 -2.72 2.21
N ALA A 131 -13.56 -2.50 2.59
CA ALA A 131 -12.64 -3.55 3.06
C ALA A 131 -11.75 -3.02 4.18
N ILE A 132 -11.45 -3.88 5.16
CA ILE A 132 -10.53 -3.58 6.24
C ILE A 132 -9.27 -4.44 6.13
N GLY A 133 -8.14 -3.88 6.53
CA GLY A 133 -6.85 -4.56 6.46
C GLY A 133 -5.83 -3.98 7.42
N VAL A 134 -4.60 -4.39 7.24
CA VAL A 134 -3.49 -4.03 8.12
C VAL A 134 -2.23 -3.71 7.32
N CYS A 135 -1.23 -3.09 7.98
CA CYS A 135 0.10 -2.90 7.44
C CYS A 135 1.15 -3.49 8.38
N ASN A 136 2.21 -4.06 7.80
CA ASN A 136 3.40 -4.50 8.53
C ASN A 136 3.16 -5.63 9.53
N PHE A 137 2.06 -6.38 9.40
CA PHE A 137 1.79 -7.52 10.24
C PHE A 137 2.56 -8.74 9.74
N HIS A 138 3.35 -9.32 10.63
CA HIS A 138 3.96 -10.63 10.39
C HIS A 138 2.90 -11.75 10.52
N PRO A 139 3.15 -12.95 9.96
CA PRO A 139 2.19 -14.05 9.98
C PRO A 139 1.66 -14.43 11.37
N ASP A 140 2.51 -14.38 12.40
CA ASP A 140 2.10 -14.64 13.80
C ASP A 140 1.10 -13.61 14.33
N ARG A 141 1.29 -12.33 14.00
CA ARG A 141 0.37 -11.25 14.38
C ARG A 141 -0.96 -11.31 13.62
N LEU A 142 -0.90 -11.72 12.34
CA LEU A 142 -2.12 -11.98 11.57
C LEU A 142 -2.89 -13.20 12.10
N ALA A 143 -2.18 -14.26 12.46
CA ALA A 143 -2.81 -15.44 13.04
C ALA A 143 -3.54 -15.11 14.35
N ASP A 144 -2.93 -14.29 15.22
CA ASP A 144 -3.53 -13.78 16.45
C ASP A 144 -4.78 -12.93 16.14
N LEU A 145 -4.66 -11.96 15.22
CA LEU A 145 -5.79 -11.11 14.84
C LEU A 145 -6.99 -11.91 14.31
N ILE A 146 -6.73 -12.89 13.45
CA ILE A 146 -7.78 -13.75 12.85
C ILE A 146 -8.41 -14.65 13.89
N ALA A 147 -7.63 -15.17 14.86
CA ALA A 147 -8.12 -16.10 15.85
C ALA A 147 -9.14 -15.46 16.85
N PHE A 148 -9.03 -14.15 17.08
CA PHE A 148 -9.81 -13.45 18.11
C PHE A 148 -10.77 -12.38 17.57
N ASN A 149 -10.97 -12.30 16.24
CA ASN A 149 -11.92 -11.38 15.61
C ASN A 149 -12.72 -12.09 14.51
N HIS A 150 -13.78 -11.44 14.01
CA HIS A 150 -14.73 -12.06 13.08
C HIS A 150 -14.33 -11.91 11.61
N VAL A 151 -13.71 -10.80 11.27
CA VAL A 151 -13.34 -10.48 9.90
C VAL A 151 -11.87 -10.78 9.65
N VAL A 152 -11.57 -11.56 8.61
CA VAL A 152 -10.20 -11.76 8.14
C VAL A 152 -9.74 -10.51 7.38
N PRO A 153 -8.52 -9.98 7.65
CA PRO A 153 -8.00 -8.85 6.88
C PRO A 153 -8.08 -9.09 5.38
N ALA A 154 -8.59 -8.10 4.63
CA ALA A 154 -8.64 -8.19 3.18
C ALA A 154 -7.27 -7.96 2.54
N VAL A 155 -6.46 -7.09 3.14
CA VAL A 155 -5.15 -6.68 2.66
C VAL A 155 -4.15 -6.66 3.83
N ASN A 156 -2.91 -7.06 3.55
CA ASN A 156 -1.75 -6.75 4.39
C ASN A 156 -0.72 -5.99 3.55
N GLN A 157 -0.55 -4.70 3.83
CA GLN A 157 0.40 -3.84 3.13
C GLN A 157 1.78 -3.92 3.80
N ILE A 158 2.76 -4.49 3.12
CA ILE A 158 4.10 -4.78 3.65
C ILE A 158 5.19 -4.30 2.70
N GLU A 159 6.42 -4.11 3.21
CA GLU A 159 7.57 -3.85 2.35
C GLU A 159 7.82 -5.03 1.42
N VAL A 160 7.74 -4.81 0.10
CA VAL A 160 8.16 -5.79 -0.90
C VAL A 160 8.93 -5.11 -2.01
N ASN A 161 10.19 -5.50 -2.17
CA ASN A 161 11.07 -5.07 -3.24
C ASN A 161 12.07 -6.20 -3.57
N PRO A 162 12.90 -6.09 -4.63
CA PRO A 162 13.82 -7.17 -5.01
C PRO A 162 14.79 -7.64 -3.92
N PHE A 163 15.09 -6.78 -2.93
CA PHE A 163 16.02 -7.11 -1.84
C PHE A 163 15.33 -7.59 -0.56
N ASN A 164 14.01 -7.37 -0.46
CA ASN A 164 13.17 -7.84 0.65
C ASN A 164 11.88 -8.43 0.07
N GLN A 165 11.94 -9.68 -0.37
CA GLN A 165 10.89 -10.29 -1.20
C GLN A 165 9.75 -10.91 -0.41
N GLN A 166 9.87 -10.97 0.93
CA GLN A 166 8.84 -11.52 1.82
C GLN A 166 8.43 -12.95 1.45
N LEU A 167 9.43 -13.82 1.19
CA LEU A 167 9.21 -15.18 0.68
C LEU A 167 8.36 -16.07 1.60
N GLN A 168 8.25 -15.73 2.88
CA GLN A 168 7.39 -16.43 3.84
C GLN A 168 6.03 -15.71 4.02
N ALA A 169 6.05 -14.38 4.19
CA ALA A 169 4.85 -13.62 4.50
C ALA A 169 3.87 -13.55 3.31
N VAL A 170 4.37 -13.37 2.09
CA VAL A 170 3.50 -13.27 0.89
C VAL A 170 2.70 -14.56 0.66
N PRO A 171 3.32 -15.76 0.55
CA PRO A 171 2.53 -16.99 0.37
C PRO A 171 1.62 -17.30 1.56
N TRP A 172 2.02 -16.97 2.78
CA TRP A 172 1.19 -17.16 3.96
C TRP A 172 -0.08 -16.30 3.89
N ASN A 173 0.04 -15.01 3.54
CA ASN A 173 -1.09 -14.12 3.34
C ASN A 173 -2.03 -14.67 2.26
N GLN A 174 -1.50 -14.99 1.09
CA GLN A 174 -2.27 -15.52 -0.04
C GLN A 174 -3.03 -16.80 0.32
N SER A 175 -2.41 -17.71 1.10
CA SER A 175 -3.03 -18.95 1.55
C SER A 175 -4.23 -18.74 2.49
N ARG A 176 -4.37 -17.55 3.05
CA ARG A 176 -5.47 -17.13 3.95
C ARG A 176 -6.48 -16.20 3.29
N GLY A 177 -6.35 -15.99 1.98
CA GLY A 177 -7.21 -15.05 1.24
C GLY A 177 -6.93 -13.58 1.59
N ILE A 178 -5.75 -13.28 2.14
CA ILE A 178 -5.29 -11.92 2.44
C ILE A 178 -4.44 -11.46 1.26
N GLN A 179 -4.83 -10.35 0.62
CA GLN A 179 -4.10 -9.80 -0.50
C GLN A 179 -2.83 -9.09 -0.01
N PRO A 180 -1.63 -9.50 -0.45
CA PRO A 180 -0.42 -8.73 -0.18
C PRO A 180 -0.40 -7.46 -1.04
N GLU A 181 -0.03 -6.34 -0.42
CA GLU A 181 0.20 -5.07 -1.08
C GLU A 181 1.60 -4.55 -0.74
N ALA A 182 2.35 -4.14 -1.75
CA ALA A 182 3.74 -3.73 -1.62
C ALA A 182 3.88 -2.23 -1.44
N TRP A 183 4.35 -1.78 -0.28
CA TRP A 183 4.91 -0.45 -0.15
C TRP A 183 6.42 -0.48 -0.47
N ALA A 184 6.99 0.67 -0.87
CA ALA A 184 8.37 0.86 -1.30
C ALA A 184 8.87 -0.21 -2.31
N PRO A 185 8.16 -0.42 -3.45
CA PRO A 185 8.58 -1.39 -4.47
C PRO A 185 9.97 -1.09 -5.02
N PHE A 186 10.39 0.15 -4.98
CA PHE A 186 11.70 0.60 -5.42
C PHE A 186 12.71 0.79 -4.29
N ALA A 187 12.42 0.34 -3.05
CA ALA A 187 13.26 0.55 -1.87
C ALA A 187 13.76 2.00 -1.71
N GLU A 188 13.01 3.00 -2.21
CA GLU A 188 13.41 4.42 -2.30
C GLU A 188 14.76 4.64 -3.03
N GLY A 189 15.11 3.77 -3.95
CA GLY A 189 16.40 3.79 -4.68
C GLY A 189 17.59 3.30 -3.87
N LYS A 190 17.40 2.85 -2.64
CA LYS A 190 18.47 2.30 -1.79
C LYS A 190 19.08 1.05 -2.43
N ASN A 191 20.27 0.70 -1.98
CA ASN A 191 21.03 -0.45 -2.46
C ASN A 191 21.31 -0.41 -3.98
N GLY A 192 21.30 0.79 -4.59
CA GLY A 192 21.55 0.97 -6.01
C GLY A 192 20.51 0.31 -6.92
N LEU A 193 19.24 0.17 -6.47
CA LEU A 193 18.20 -0.58 -7.16
C LEU A 193 18.09 -0.20 -8.63
N PHE A 194 18.06 1.10 -8.97
CA PHE A 194 17.88 1.55 -10.36
C PHE A 194 19.11 1.33 -11.25
N GLN A 195 20.27 1.02 -10.68
CA GLN A 195 21.52 0.72 -11.40
C GLN A 195 21.96 -0.73 -11.19
N HIS A 196 21.12 -1.56 -10.57
CA HIS A 196 21.49 -2.95 -10.24
C HIS A 196 21.71 -3.76 -11.54
N PRO A 197 22.88 -4.40 -11.73
CA PRO A 197 23.26 -5.04 -13.00
C PRO A 197 22.22 -6.04 -13.52
N VAL A 198 21.69 -6.90 -12.65
CA VAL A 198 20.68 -7.90 -13.01
C VAL A 198 19.39 -7.22 -13.49
N LEU A 199 18.87 -6.25 -12.73
CA LEU A 199 17.62 -5.56 -13.09
C LEU A 199 17.78 -4.74 -14.37
N THR A 200 18.96 -4.13 -14.57
CA THR A 200 19.30 -3.39 -15.78
C THR A 200 19.37 -4.32 -17.00
N ALA A 201 20.03 -5.47 -16.88
CA ALA A 201 20.13 -6.44 -17.97
C ALA A 201 18.74 -6.99 -18.38
N ILE A 202 17.89 -7.30 -17.40
CA ILE A 202 16.51 -7.70 -17.66
C ILE A 202 15.74 -6.56 -18.36
N GLY A 203 15.87 -5.32 -17.88
CA GLY A 203 15.24 -4.16 -18.51
C GLY A 203 15.67 -4.00 -19.98
N GLN A 204 16.95 -4.10 -20.28
CA GLN A 204 17.48 -4.05 -21.64
C GLN A 204 16.90 -5.14 -22.55
N LYS A 205 16.73 -6.37 -22.04
CA LYS A 205 16.13 -7.50 -22.78
C LYS A 205 14.71 -7.17 -23.29
N TYR A 206 13.94 -6.42 -22.53
CA TYR A 206 12.54 -6.08 -22.86
C TYR A 206 12.36 -4.64 -23.35
N GLY A 207 13.42 -3.83 -23.43
CA GLY A 207 13.33 -2.39 -23.72
C GLY A 207 12.56 -1.62 -22.64
N LYS A 208 12.70 -2.03 -21.37
CA LYS A 208 11.99 -1.49 -20.21
C LYS A 208 12.95 -0.90 -19.19
N SER A 209 12.46 0.07 -18.42
CA SER A 209 13.21 0.59 -17.29
C SER A 209 13.26 -0.42 -16.13
N VAL A 210 14.22 -0.23 -15.23
CA VAL A 210 14.30 -1.03 -13.97
C VAL A 210 13.02 -0.88 -13.16
N GLY A 211 12.42 0.31 -13.11
CA GLY A 211 11.13 0.53 -12.44
C GLY A 211 10.02 -0.37 -13.00
N GLN A 212 9.90 -0.43 -14.33
CA GLN A 212 8.93 -1.30 -15.00
C GLN A 212 9.21 -2.79 -14.73
N VAL A 213 10.48 -3.22 -14.74
CA VAL A 213 10.86 -4.61 -14.40
C VAL A 213 10.43 -4.97 -12.99
N VAL A 214 10.70 -4.11 -12.01
CA VAL A 214 10.32 -4.34 -10.61
C VAL A 214 8.80 -4.40 -10.44
N LEU A 215 8.07 -3.47 -11.02
CA LEU A 215 6.60 -3.47 -10.95
C LEU A 215 6.00 -4.70 -11.64
N ARG A 216 6.54 -5.10 -12.80
CA ARG A 216 6.11 -6.32 -13.49
C ARG A 216 6.40 -7.58 -12.69
N TRP A 217 7.55 -7.65 -12.01
CA TRP A 217 7.90 -8.74 -11.11
C TRP A 217 6.92 -8.85 -9.93
N ILE A 218 6.58 -7.74 -9.27
CA ILE A 218 5.59 -7.71 -8.18
C ILE A 218 4.22 -8.17 -8.71
N PHE A 219 3.80 -7.61 -9.85
CA PHE A 219 2.55 -7.95 -10.52
C PHE A 219 2.44 -9.44 -10.83
N GLN A 220 3.48 -10.07 -11.40
CA GLN A 220 3.49 -11.50 -11.74
C GLN A 220 3.46 -12.41 -10.49
N ARG A 221 3.77 -11.89 -9.32
CA ARG A 221 3.62 -12.56 -8.02
C ARG A 221 2.22 -12.40 -7.43
N GLY A 222 1.29 -11.74 -8.12
CA GLY A 222 -0.06 -11.49 -7.63
C GLY A 222 -0.10 -10.51 -6.44
N ILE A 223 0.85 -9.58 -6.37
CA ILE A 223 0.97 -8.58 -5.30
C ILE A 223 0.53 -7.23 -5.86
N VAL A 224 -0.34 -6.51 -5.16
CA VAL A 224 -0.64 -5.10 -5.46
C VAL A 224 0.58 -4.25 -5.18
N SER A 225 0.91 -3.28 -6.01
CA SER A 225 2.06 -2.41 -5.79
C SER A 225 1.68 -0.93 -5.77
N LEU A 226 2.31 -0.20 -4.84
CA LEU A 226 2.14 1.25 -4.68
C LEU A 226 3.42 1.96 -5.13
N ALA A 227 3.38 2.56 -6.31
CA ALA A 227 4.48 3.39 -6.81
C ALA A 227 4.20 4.87 -6.51
N LYS A 228 5.24 5.62 -6.11
CA LYS A 228 5.17 7.06 -5.88
C LYS A 228 6.02 7.79 -6.90
N SER A 229 5.49 8.85 -7.47
CA SER A 229 6.25 9.81 -8.27
C SER A 229 5.59 11.19 -8.20
N VAL A 230 6.38 12.26 -8.39
CA VAL A 230 5.89 13.62 -8.61
C VAL A 230 6.05 14.05 -10.07
N ARG A 231 6.52 13.14 -10.93
CA ARG A 231 6.75 13.38 -12.36
C ARG A 231 5.76 12.55 -13.19
N LYS A 232 4.98 13.22 -14.02
CA LYS A 232 3.94 12.61 -14.85
C LYS A 232 4.50 11.51 -15.77
N GLU A 233 5.64 11.76 -16.39
CA GLU A 233 6.28 10.78 -17.29
C GLU A 233 6.63 9.48 -16.58
N ARG A 234 7.00 9.55 -15.29
CA ARG A 234 7.27 8.37 -14.48
C ARG A 234 5.98 7.63 -14.06
N MET A 235 4.88 8.35 -13.88
CA MET A 235 3.58 7.72 -13.61
C MET A 235 3.10 6.95 -14.83
N GLU A 236 3.19 7.55 -16.01
CA GLU A 236 2.87 6.92 -17.31
C GLU A 236 3.77 5.69 -17.59
N GLU A 237 5.07 5.81 -17.30
CA GLU A 237 6.03 4.71 -17.42
C GLU A 237 5.67 3.56 -16.46
N ASN A 238 5.43 3.87 -15.17
CA ASN A 238 5.17 2.87 -14.12
C ASN A 238 3.86 2.09 -14.33
N ILE A 239 2.84 2.70 -14.92
CA ILE A 239 1.57 2.01 -15.19
C ILE A 239 1.65 1.14 -16.45
N ASN A 240 2.61 1.40 -17.34
CA ASN A 240 2.76 0.69 -18.61
C ASN A 240 3.68 -0.54 -18.49
N ILE A 241 3.18 -1.57 -17.77
CA ILE A 241 3.90 -2.82 -17.49
C ILE A 241 3.19 -4.08 -18.02
N LEU A 242 2.08 -3.93 -18.73
CA LEU A 242 1.26 -5.07 -19.15
C LEU A 242 1.60 -5.57 -20.57
N ASP A 243 2.46 -4.87 -21.29
CA ASP A 243 2.88 -5.15 -22.67
C ASP A 243 4.11 -6.07 -22.78
N PHE A 244 4.63 -6.57 -21.65
CA PHE A 244 5.71 -7.56 -21.59
C PHE A 244 5.53 -8.50 -20.40
N GLU A 245 6.22 -9.64 -20.42
CA GLU A 245 6.21 -10.62 -19.35
C GLU A 245 7.63 -11.09 -19.03
N LEU A 246 7.98 -11.14 -17.74
CA LEU A 246 9.26 -11.69 -17.28
C LEU A 246 9.24 -13.19 -17.40
N SER A 247 10.28 -13.76 -18.00
CA SER A 247 10.44 -15.21 -18.10
C SER A 247 10.72 -15.85 -16.73
N GLY A 248 10.53 -17.17 -16.63
CA GLY A 248 10.88 -17.91 -15.41
C GLY A 248 12.35 -17.72 -15.00
N GLU A 249 13.26 -17.59 -15.96
CA GLU A 249 14.67 -17.31 -15.69
C GLU A 249 14.87 -15.90 -15.10
N ASP A 250 14.19 -14.89 -15.64
CA ASP A 250 14.25 -13.52 -15.10
C ASP A 250 13.70 -13.48 -13.66
N MET A 251 12.60 -14.19 -13.41
CA MET A 251 12.02 -14.32 -12.07
C MET A 251 12.99 -14.97 -11.08
N LEU A 252 13.73 -16.00 -11.51
CA LEU A 252 14.76 -16.65 -10.68
C LEU A 252 15.97 -15.73 -10.44
N GLN A 253 16.41 -14.97 -11.45
CA GLN A 253 17.49 -14.00 -11.29
C GLN A 253 17.11 -12.91 -10.29
N ILE A 254 15.86 -12.41 -10.33
CA ILE A 254 15.38 -11.45 -9.35
C ILE A 254 15.23 -12.11 -7.96
N ALA A 255 14.77 -13.36 -7.89
CA ALA A 255 14.66 -14.09 -6.63
C ALA A 255 16.02 -14.23 -5.90
N ALA A 256 17.12 -14.36 -6.64
CA ALA A 256 18.47 -14.43 -6.09
C ALA A 256 18.96 -13.12 -5.45
N LEU A 257 18.24 -12.01 -5.61
CA LEU A 257 18.60 -10.70 -5.00
C LEU A 257 18.07 -10.55 -3.57
N ASP A 258 17.24 -11.47 -3.09
CA ASP A 258 16.64 -11.38 -1.76
C ASP A 258 17.69 -11.43 -0.66
N THR A 259 17.68 -10.43 0.19
CA THR A 259 18.51 -10.38 1.40
C THR A 259 17.70 -10.70 2.66
N ALA A 260 16.39 -10.84 2.52
CA ALA A 260 15.42 -10.97 3.61
C ALA A 260 15.56 -9.87 4.69
N THR A 261 16.03 -8.70 4.28
CA THR A 261 16.32 -7.58 5.19
C THR A 261 15.63 -6.31 4.69
N SER A 262 14.92 -5.63 5.59
CA SER A 262 14.30 -4.34 5.28
C SER A 262 15.35 -3.29 4.90
N ALA A 263 15.06 -2.53 3.85
CA ALA A 263 15.86 -1.35 3.49
C ALA A 263 15.65 -0.17 4.45
N PHE A 264 14.72 -0.28 5.40
CA PHE A 264 14.32 0.80 6.31
C PHE A 264 14.55 0.44 7.76
N PHE A 265 13.71 -0.42 8.33
CA PHE A 265 13.81 -0.90 9.72
C PHE A 265 12.97 -2.16 9.94
N SER A 266 13.21 -2.84 11.07
CA SER A 266 12.39 -3.98 11.48
C SER A 266 11.26 -3.53 12.39
N HIS A 267 10.02 -3.90 12.06
CA HIS A 267 8.86 -3.70 12.95
C HIS A 267 8.90 -4.59 14.21
N ARG A 268 9.90 -5.45 14.33
CA ARG A 268 10.17 -6.28 15.51
C ARG A 268 11.29 -5.73 16.39
N ASP A 269 11.91 -4.62 15.98
CA ASP A 269 12.94 -3.96 16.78
C ASP A 269 12.28 -3.12 17.87
N PRO A 270 12.52 -3.41 19.17
CA PRO A 270 11.96 -2.64 20.28
C PRO A 270 12.26 -1.13 20.20
N ALA A 271 13.46 -0.75 19.75
CA ALA A 271 13.83 0.66 19.62
C ALA A 271 12.95 1.39 18.58
N MET A 272 12.56 0.70 17.50
CA MET A 272 11.64 1.26 16.52
C MET A 272 10.21 1.34 17.03
N VAL A 273 9.78 0.39 17.85
CA VAL A 273 8.48 0.46 18.53
C VAL A 273 8.43 1.70 19.43
N GLU A 274 9.44 1.90 20.27
CA GLU A 274 9.55 3.07 21.17
C GLU A 274 9.55 4.38 20.37
N TRP A 275 10.33 4.45 19.30
CA TRP A 275 10.40 5.64 18.44
C TRP A 275 9.05 5.94 17.77
N LEU A 276 8.39 4.94 17.20
CA LEU A 276 7.08 5.12 16.53
C LEU A 276 5.98 5.52 17.52
N THR A 277 5.94 4.89 18.71
CA THR A 277 4.93 5.17 19.74
C THR A 277 5.13 6.54 20.38
N GLY A 278 6.37 7.05 20.41
CA GLY A 278 6.68 8.40 20.87
C GLY A 278 6.23 9.51 19.91
N ARG A 279 5.96 9.20 18.65
CA ARG A 279 5.55 10.20 17.65
C ARG A 279 4.07 10.58 17.80
N LYS A 280 3.83 11.80 18.24
CA LYS A 280 2.49 12.42 18.24
C LYS A 280 2.34 13.28 16.98
N LEU A 281 1.30 13.00 16.21
CA LEU A 281 0.99 13.71 14.97
C LEU A 281 -0.38 14.38 15.11
N ASP A 282 -0.58 15.48 14.40
CA ASP A 282 -1.89 16.10 14.24
C ASP A 282 -2.66 15.34 13.13
N VAL A 283 -3.39 14.31 13.53
CA VAL A 283 -4.08 13.37 12.63
C VAL A 283 -5.57 13.22 12.97
#